data_93bedc7bddd09d8049f08452fea3c5f8
#
_entry.id   93bedc7bddd09d8049f08452fea3c5f8
#
_cell.length_a   1.000
_cell.length_b   1.000
_cell.length_c   1.000
_cell.angle_alpha   90.00
_cell.angle_beta   90.00
_cell.angle_gamma   90.00
#
_symmetry.space_group_name_H-M   'P 1'
#
loop_
_entity.id
_entity.type
_entity.pdbx_description
1 polymer ?
#
loop_
_entity_poly.entity_id
_entity_poly.type
_entity_poly.pdbx_seq_one_letter_code
_entity_poly.pdbx_strand_id
1 'polypeptide(L)'
;MKGEFHAPSLGPEFFPGQTYGQLIGEDFANGWFALDRIMLVRLFMAAILVLLFVIAFRNPKLVPKGLQNVAEIGVDFVRVQIAEDTLGKKDGKRFLPLLCTIFFTTLFMNVATIIPGLNISPNARIGMPIVMAVAAYIAMIYAGVKRYGVAYFKHSTVIPGLPWFLHLLVVPIEFFSTFILRP
;
A
#
# COMPACT_ATOMS: atom_id res chain seq x y z
N MET A 1 -47.45 -15.24 -1.51
CA MET A 1 -46.38 -14.39 -0.89
C MET A 1 -45.59 -13.77 -2.02
N LYS A 2 -45.81 -12.51 -2.34
CA LYS A 2 -44.99 -11.76 -3.29
C LYS A 2 -43.82 -11.16 -2.48
N GLY A 3 -42.67 -11.82 -2.51
CA GLY A 3 -41.45 -11.28 -1.92
C GLY A 3 -40.95 -10.17 -2.81
N GLU A 4 -41.10 -8.91 -2.41
CA GLU A 4 -40.42 -7.78 -3.05
C GLU A 4 -38.93 -7.89 -2.69
N PHE A 5 -38.11 -8.13 -3.69
CA PHE A 5 -36.66 -8.08 -3.54
C PHE A 5 -36.26 -6.61 -3.41
N HIS A 6 -36.01 -6.17 -2.18
CA HIS A 6 -35.37 -4.88 -1.94
C HIS A 6 -33.86 -5.10 -2.03
N ALA A 7 -33.26 -4.54 -3.09
CA ALA A 7 -31.80 -4.47 -3.16
C ALA A 7 -31.28 -3.71 -1.93
N PRO A 8 -30.30 -4.25 -1.20
CA PRO A 8 -29.71 -3.55 -0.05
C PRO A 8 -29.19 -2.19 -0.48
N SER A 9 -29.51 -1.16 0.30
CA SER A 9 -29.01 0.19 0.02
C SER A 9 -27.49 0.21 0.16
N LEU A 10 -26.77 0.44 -0.92
CA LEU A 10 -25.31 0.41 -0.96
C LEU A 10 -24.65 1.45 -0.03
N GLY A 11 -25.38 2.49 0.38
CA GLY A 11 -24.86 3.57 1.21
C GLY A 11 -24.40 3.14 2.60
N PRO A 12 -25.25 2.55 3.47
CA PRO A 12 -24.86 2.22 4.85
C PRO A 12 -23.91 1.04 4.97
N GLU A 13 -23.87 0.14 3.99
CA GLU A 13 -22.95 -1.00 4.01
C GLU A 13 -21.52 -0.61 3.55
N PHE A 14 -21.42 0.24 2.52
CA PHE A 14 -20.12 0.69 2.02
C PHE A 14 -19.59 1.94 2.71
N PHE A 15 -20.48 2.75 3.27
CA PHE A 15 -20.15 3.94 4.03
C PHE A 15 -20.82 3.85 5.41
N PRO A 16 -20.32 2.96 6.31
CA PRO A 16 -20.87 2.86 7.66
C PRO A 16 -20.78 4.24 8.32
N GLY A 17 -21.92 4.73 8.82
CA GLY A 17 -22.02 6.03 9.45
C GLY A 17 -21.03 6.15 10.62
N GLN A 18 -20.74 7.38 11.00
CA GLN A 18 -19.76 7.74 12.04
C GLN A 18 -20.30 7.38 13.43
N THR A 19 -20.51 6.10 13.70
CA THR A 19 -21.17 5.61 14.93
C THR A 19 -20.33 5.85 16.19
N TYR A 20 -19.01 5.96 16.05
CA TYR A 20 -18.10 6.13 17.21
C TYR A 20 -17.69 7.58 17.47
N GLY A 21 -17.87 8.49 16.53
CA GLY A 21 -17.60 9.92 16.73
C GLY A 21 -18.51 10.55 17.77
N GLN A 22 -19.75 10.06 17.90
CA GLN A 22 -20.70 10.52 18.91
C GLN A 22 -20.29 10.15 20.36
N LEU A 23 -19.47 9.10 20.53
CA LEU A 23 -18.97 8.69 21.85
C LEU A 23 -17.78 9.52 22.34
N ILE A 24 -17.06 10.21 21.45
CA ILE A 24 -15.81 10.92 21.75
C ILE A 24 -15.99 12.44 21.66
N GLY A 25 -17.08 12.91 21.06
CA GLY A 25 -17.44 14.32 20.92
C GLY A 25 -17.78 14.70 19.48
N GLU A 26 -18.74 15.62 19.32
CA GLU A 26 -19.24 16.04 18.00
C GLU A 26 -18.17 16.67 17.11
N ASP A 27 -17.15 17.31 17.70
CA ASP A 27 -16.04 17.92 16.98
C ASP A 27 -15.13 16.90 16.27
N PHE A 28 -15.04 15.68 16.82
CA PHE A 28 -14.30 14.58 16.19
C PHE A 28 -15.12 13.82 15.13
N ALA A 29 -16.45 13.93 15.17
CA ALA A 29 -17.34 13.25 14.24
C ALA A 29 -17.33 13.87 12.84
N ASN A 30 -17.14 15.18 12.74
CA ASN A 30 -17.26 15.95 11.49
C ASN A 30 -15.93 16.53 10.98
N GLY A 31 -14.81 16.27 11.67
CA GLY A 31 -13.50 16.79 11.32
C GLY A 31 -12.73 15.90 10.32
N TRP A 32 -11.60 16.41 9.83
CA TRP A 32 -10.65 15.67 8.98
C TRP A 32 -10.12 14.38 9.64
N PHE A 33 -10.26 14.25 10.95
CA PHE A 33 -9.86 13.11 11.78
C PHE A 33 -11.06 12.31 12.32
N ALA A 34 -12.19 12.30 11.63
CA ALA A 34 -13.35 11.52 12.04
C ALA A 34 -12.97 10.06 12.30
N LEU A 35 -13.11 9.62 13.56
CA LEU A 35 -12.84 8.25 13.99
C LEU A 35 -13.99 7.33 13.53
N ASP A 36 -13.91 6.93 12.30
CA ASP A 36 -14.80 5.97 11.70
C ASP A 36 -14.37 4.53 12.05
N ARG A 37 -15.31 3.58 12.04
CA ARG A 37 -15.04 2.16 12.28
C ARG A 37 -13.86 1.64 11.43
N ILE A 38 -13.79 2.06 10.17
CA ILE A 38 -12.71 1.67 9.26
C ILE A 38 -11.36 2.23 9.74
N MET A 39 -11.33 3.47 10.27
CA MET A 39 -10.12 4.07 10.81
C MET A 39 -9.66 3.36 12.09
N LEU A 40 -10.57 2.97 12.97
CA LEU A 40 -10.25 2.18 14.16
C LEU A 40 -9.68 0.80 13.80
N VAL A 41 -10.29 0.10 12.86
CA VAL A 41 -9.76 -1.19 12.37
C VAL A 41 -8.38 -1.01 11.74
N ARG A 42 -8.16 0.06 11.00
CA ARG A 42 -6.86 0.41 10.41
C ARG A 42 -5.79 0.61 11.47
N LEU A 43 -6.06 1.45 12.47
CA LEU A 43 -5.13 1.70 13.59
C LEU A 43 -4.85 0.42 14.38
N PHE A 44 -5.88 -0.38 14.64
CA PHE A 44 -5.75 -1.65 15.33
C PHE A 44 -4.87 -2.65 14.57
N MET A 45 -5.11 -2.82 13.27
CA MET A 45 -4.30 -3.73 12.43
C MET A 45 -2.87 -3.22 12.25
N ALA A 46 -2.67 -1.91 12.13
CA ALA A 46 -1.34 -1.31 12.09
C ALA A 46 -0.59 -1.53 13.41
N ALA A 47 -1.27 -1.35 14.55
CA ALA A 47 -0.68 -1.61 15.86
C ALA A 47 -0.30 -3.09 16.04
N ILE A 48 -1.16 -4.03 15.61
CA ILE A 48 -0.86 -5.47 15.61
C ILE A 48 0.37 -5.76 14.75
N LEU A 49 0.45 -5.20 13.54
CA LEU A 49 1.59 -5.38 12.64
C LEU A 49 2.89 -4.92 13.30
N VAL A 50 2.91 -3.70 13.84
CA VAL A 50 4.09 -3.15 14.54
C VAL A 50 4.45 -4.00 15.75
N LEU A 51 3.47 -4.36 16.57
CA LEU A 51 3.67 -5.20 17.75
C LEU A 51 4.27 -6.56 17.38
N LEU A 52 3.74 -7.20 16.34
CA LEU A 52 4.24 -8.49 15.84
C LEU A 52 5.70 -8.40 15.45
N PHE A 53 6.09 -7.39 14.67
CA PHE A 53 7.48 -7.18 14.26
C PHE A 53 8.38 -6.83 15.45
N VAL A 54 7.94 -5.98 16.36
CA VAL A 54 8.69 -5.64 17.58
C VAL A 54 8.92 -6.88 18.43
N ILE A 55 7.92 -7.72 18.65
CA ILE A 55 8.05 -8.96 19.42
C ILE A 55 8.96 -9.95 18.69
N ALA A 56 8.79 -10.13 17.38
CA ALA A 56 9.56 -11.08 16.57
C ALA A 56 11.06 -10.75 16.60
N PHE A 57 11.43 -9.47 16.56
CA PHE A 57 12.83 -9.02 16.47
C PHE A 57 13.38 -8.44 17.77
N ARG A 58 12.65 -8.53 18.90
CA ARG A 58 13.11 -8.02 20.20
C ARG A 58 14.39 -8.72 20.69
N ASN A 59 14.48 -10.03 20.51
CA ASN A 59 15.63 -10.85 20.91
C ASN A 59 16.02 -11.78 19.76
N PRO A 60 16.69 -11.28 18.71
CA PRO A 60 17.02 -12.09 17.55
C PRO A 60 18.00 -13.20 17.92
N LYS A 61 17.61 -14.44 17.61
CA LYS A 61 18.46 -15.62 17.78
C LYS A 61 19.03 -16.04 16.43
N LEU A 62 20.26 -16.57 16.41
CA LEU A 62 20.90 -17.09 15.20
C LEU A 62 20.11 -18.25 14.57
N VAL A 63 19.40 -19.03 15.40
CA VAL A 63 18.46 -20.05 14.94
C VAL A 63 17.06 -19.57 15.30
N PRO A 64 16.31 -18.99 14.33
CA PRO A 64 14.99 -18.44 14.59
C PRO A 64 13.99 -19.52 14.95
N LYS A 65 13.15 -19.27 15.95
CA LYS A 65 12.07 -20.17 16.36
C LYS A 65 10.76 -19.40 16.58
N GLY A 66 9.64 -20.02 16.27
CA GLY A 66 8.31 -19.43 16.49
C GLY A 66 8.05 -18.19 15.64
N LEU A 67 7.60 -17.08 16.24
CA LEU A 67 7.23 -15.85 15.55
C LEU A 67 8.40 -15.21 14.79
N GLN A 68 9.63 -15.29 15.30
CA GLN A 68 10.81 -14.79 14.61
C GLN A 68 10.99 -15.51 13.26
N ASN A 69 10.86 -16.83 13.25
CA ASN A 69 10.99 -17.61 12.01
C ASN A 69 9.93 -17.23 10.97
N VAL A 70 8.69 -17.04 11.40
CA VAL A 70 7.59 -16.60 10.50
C VAL A 70 7.86 -15.22 9.93
N ALA A 71 8.30 -14.28 10.77
CA ALA A 71 8.62 -12.92 10.32
C ALA A 71 9.83 -12.90 9.37
N GLU A 72 10.87 -13.68 9.64
CA GLU A 72 12.05 -13.81 8.78
C GLU A 72 11.69 -14.42 7.43
N ILE A 73 10.90 -15.51 7.40
CA ILE A 73 10.40 -16.11 6.15
C ILE A 73 9.63 -15.07 5.32
N GLY A 74 8.75 -14.28 5.97
CA GLY A 74 8.01 -13.23 5.29
C GLY A 74 8.91 -12.13 4.73
N VAL A 75 9.89 -11.68 5.49
CA VAL A 75 10.86 -10.67 5.03
C VAL A 75 11.74 -11.22 3.92
N ASP A 76 12.21 -12.45 4.02
CA ASP A 76 13.01 -13.11 2.99
C ASP A 76 12.19 -13.33 1.69
N PHE A 77 10.91 -13.64 1.81
CA PHE A 77 10.02 -13.69 0.66
C PHE A 77 9.99 -12.35 -0.08
N VAL A 78 9.75 -11.25 0.63
CA VAL A 78 9.74 -9.91 0.01
C VAL A 78 11.12 -9.55 -0.55
N ARG A 79 12.19 -9.92 0.16
CA ARG A 79 13.57 -9.64 -0.25
C ARG A 79 13.93 -10.38 -1.54
N VAL A 80 13.74 -11.70 -1.57
CA VAL A 80 14.22 -12.55 -2.68
C VAL A 80 13.27 -12.46 -3.86
N GLN A 81 11.96 -12.71 -3.63
CA GLN A 81 10.98 -12.83 -4.70
C GLN A 81 10.51 -11.49 -5.26
N ILE A 82 10.57 -10.42 -4.46
CA ILE A 82 10.07 -9.11 -4.92
C ILE A 82 11.24 -8.16 -5.15
N ALA A 83 12.08 -7.92 -4.15
CA ALA A 83 13.09 -6.89 -4.22
C ALA A 83 14.29 -7.29 -5.11
N GLU A 84 14.87 -8.46 -4.89
CA GLU A 84 16.08 -8.90 -5.64
C GLU A 84 15.74 -9.32 -7.06
N ASP A 85 14.58 -9.94 -7.28
CA ASP A 85 14.14 -10.39 -8.60
C ASP A 85 13.81 -9.21 -9.53
N THR A 86 13.16 -8.16 -9.01
CA THR A 86 12.74 -7.00 -9.82
C THR A 86 13.81 -5.90 -9.91
N LEU A 87 14.50 -5.59 -8.82
CA LEU A 87 15.43 -4.45 -8.72
C LEU A 87 16.91 -4.88 -8.74
N GLY A 88 17.18 -6.19 -8.63
CA GLY A 88 18.51 -6.72 -8.46
C GLY A 88 19.05 -6.58 -7.04
N LYS A 89 20.13 -7.31 -6.71
CA LYS A 89 20.67 -7.42 -5.34
C LYS A 89 21.06 -6.09 -4.68
N LYS A 90 21.56 -5.12 -5.47
CA LYS A 90 22.08 -3.85 -4.93
C LYS A 90 20.94 -2.88 -4.58
N ASP A 91 20.04 -2.65 -5.54
CA ASP A 91 18.94 -1.71 -5.36
C ASP A 91 17.82 -2.34 -4.53
N GLY A 92 17.60 -3.66 -4.66
CA GLY A 92 16.66 -4.42 -3.85
C GLY A 92 16.90 -4.26 -2.34
N LYS A 93 18.14 -4.37 -1.87
CA LYS A 93 18.47 -4.14 -0.45
C LYS A 93 18.14 -2.73 0.03
N ARG A 94 18.27 -1.75 -0.83
CA ARG A 94 18.02 -0.34 -0.49
C ARG A 94 16.54 -0.04 -0.34
N PHE A 95 15.71 -0.61 -1.22
CA PHE A 95 14.26 -0.40 -1.21
C PHE A 95 13.50 -1.45 -0.40
N LEU A 96 14.19 -2.46 0.13
CA LEU A 96 13.61 -3.52 0.94
C LEU A 96 12.71 -3.01 2.08
N PRO A 97 13.11 -2.01 2.91
CA PRO A 97 12.26 -1.53 3.99
C PRO A 97 10.92 -0.96 3.48
N LEU A 98 10.95 -0.22 2.37
CA LEU A 98 9.73 0.33 1.76
C LEU A 98 8.83 -0.78 1.22
N LEU A 99 9.41 -1.73 0.48
CA LEU A 99 8.66 -2.86 -0.08
C LEU A 99 8.05 -3.74 1.01
N CYS A 100 8.80 -4.04 2.08
CA CYS A 100 8.28 -4.74 3.25
C CYS A 100 7.13 -3.97 3.91
N THR A 101 7.26 -2.66 4.10
CA THR A 101 6.20 -1.84 4.69
C THR A 101 4.93 -1.88 3.86
N ILE A 102 5.01 -1.68 2.55
CA ILE A 102 3.86 -1.73 1.65
C ILE A 102 3.25 -3.13 1.66
N PHE A 103 4.06 -4.18 1.49
CA PHE A 103 3.61 -5.56 1.42
C PHE A 103 2.88 -5.98 2.71
N PHE A 104 3.53 -5.83 3.87
CA PHE A 104 2.94 -6.27 5.13
C PHE A 104 1.76 -5.42 5.54
N THR A 105 1.78 -4.09 5.31
CA THR A 105 0.62 -3.24 5.57
C THR A 105 -0.57 -3.68 4.74
N THR A 106 -0.39 -3.89 3.43
CA THR A 106 -1.46 -4.35 2.56
C THR A 106 -1.97 -5.72 2.95
N LEU A 107 -1.07 -6.66 3.26
CA LEU A 107 -1.41 -8.01 3.70
C LEU A 107 -2.26 -7.98 4.98
N PHE A 108 -1.80 -7.27 6.02
CA PHE A 108 -2.52 -7.19 7.30
C PHE A 108 -3.88 -6.49 7.18
N MET A 109 -3.95 -5.42 6.38
CA MET A 109 -5.23 -4.75 6.12
C MET A 109 -6.23 -5.67 5.42
N ASN A 110 -5.75 -6.55 4.53
CA ASN A 110 -6.62 -7.52 3.85
C ASN A 110 -6.99 -8.70 4.77
N VAL A 111 -6.09 -9.15 5.65
CA VAL A 111 -6.38 -10.18 6.66
C VAL A 111 -7.52 -9.76 7.60
N ALA A 112 -7.69 -8.46 7.85
CA ALA A 112 -8.80 -7.94 8.66
C ALA A 112 -10.18 -8.37 8.15
N THR A 113 -10.34 -8.63 6.85
CA THR A 113 -11.63 -9.08 6.28
C THR A 113 -12.00 -10.51 6.69
N ILE A 114 -10.99 -11.32 6.99
CA ILE A 114 -11.18 -12.74 7.33
C ILE A 114 -11.52 -12.90 8.81
N ILE A 115 -11.15 -11.91 9.64
CA ILE A 115 -11.35 -11.97 11.09
C ILE A 115 -12.84 -11.73 11.41
N PRO A 116 -13.53 -12.72 12.04
CA PRO A 116 -14.93 -12.55 12.46
C PRO A 116 -15.07 -11.34 13.40
N GLY A 117 -16.02 -10.46 13.10
CA GLY A 117 -16.25 -9.24 13.89
C GLY A 117 -15.60 -7.98 13.28
N LEU A 118 -14.50 -8.08 12.53
CA LEU A 118 -13.97 -6.96 11.77
C LEU A 118 -14.65 -6.84 10.41
N ASN A 119 -14.69 -7.89 9.61
CA ASN A 119 -15.41 -8.06 8.32
C ASN A 119 -15.32 -6.90 7.32
N ILE A 120 -14.40 -5.96 7.52
CA ILE A 120 -14.21 -4.77 6.67
C ILE A 120 -12.73 -4.62 6.40
N SER A 121 -12.37 -4.54 5.11
CA SER A 121 -11.00 -4.19 4.75
C SER A 121 -10.77 -2.68 4.95
N PRO A 122 -9.78 -2.27 5.74
CA PRO A 122 -9.36 -0.87 5.81
C PRO A 122 -8.91 -0.30 4.46
N ASN A 123 -8.53 -1.17 3.52
CA ASN A 123 -8.16 -0.80 2.15
C ASN A 123 -9.37 -0.57 1.22
N ALA A 124 -10.61 -0.86 1.66
CA ALA A 124 -11.82 -0.61 0.88
C ALA A 124 -12.03 0.89 0.59
N ARG A 125 -11.50 1.78 1.42
CA ARG A 125 -11.47 3.22 1.13
C ARG A 125 -10.17 3.61 0.43
N ILE A 126 -10.30 4.38 -0.63
CA ILE A 126 -9.22 4.82 -1.51
C ILE A 126 -8.07 5.58 -0.81
N GLY A 127 -8.32 6.17 0.35
CA GLY A 127 -7.34 6.99 1.08
C GLY A 127 -6.04 6.23 1.43
N MET A 128 -6.13 5.00 1.95
CA MET A 128 -4.93 4.23 2.32
C MET A 128 -4.14 3.73 1.10
N PRO A 129 -4.79 3.13 0.08
CA PRO A 129 -4.12 2.79 -1.17
C PRO A 129 -3.42 3.98 -1.84
N ILE A 130 -4.05 5.16 -1.86
CA ILE A 130 -3.41 6.38 -2.40
C ILE A 130 -2.14 6.73 -1.63
N VAL A 131 -2.16 6.73 -0.30
CA VAL A 131 -0.95 7.06 0.50
C VAL A 131 0.19 6.10 0.17
N MET A 132 -0.09 4.80 0.08
CA MET A 132 0.91 3.80 -0.29
C MET A 132 1.40 3.96 -1.73
N ALA A 133 0.50 4.25 -2.66
CA ALA A 133 0.85 4.51 -4.06
C ALA A 133 1.73 5.75 -4.20
N VAL A 134 1.38 6.85 -3.52
CA VAL A 134 2.17 8.09 -3.51
C VAL A 134 3.56 7.85 -2.90
N ALA A 135 3.65 7.11 -1.79
CA ALA A 135 4.94 6.77 -1.18
C ALA A 135 5.82 5.94 -2.13
N ALA A 136 5.25 4.93 -2.80
CA ALA A 136 5.95 4.14 -3.80
C ALA A 136 6.38 4.99 -5.00
N TYR A 137 5.53 5.90 -5.46
CA TYR A 137 5.80 6.81 -6.56
C TYR A 137 6.94 7.78 -6.26
N ILE A 138 6.92 8.41 -5.08
CA ILE A 138 8.01 9.28 -4.62
C ILE A 138 9.34 8.50 -4.58
N ALA A 139 9.31 7.27 -4.05
CA ALA A 139 10.50 6.42 -4.01
C ALA A 139 11.01 6.06 -5.41
N MET A 140 10.11 5.78 -6.36
CA MET A 140 10.45 5.49 -7.76
C MET A 140 11.12 6.70 -8.43
N ILE A 141 10.53 7.89 -8.31
CA ILE A 141 11.11 9.12 -8.86
C ILE A 141 12.46 9.41 -8.21
N TYR A 142 12.55 9.33 -6.88
CA TYR A 142 13.80 9.54 -6.15
C TYR A 142 14.91 8.59 -6.62
N ALA A 143 14.58 7.31 -6.80
CA ALA A 143 15.52 6.31 -7.30
C ALA A 143 15.98 6.61 -8.72
N GLY A 144 15.04 6.96 -9.60
CA GLY A 144 15.30 7.28 -11.00
C GLY A 144 16.18 8.53 -11.15
N VAL A 145 15.82 9.61 -10.47
CA VAL A 145 16.59 10.87 -10.48
C VAL A 145 17.97 10.67 -9.87
N LYS A 146 18.10 9.90 -8.79
CA LYS A 146 19.41 9.63 -8.17
C LYS A 146 20.35 8.82 -9.06
N ARG A 147 19.80 7.94 -9.92
CA ARG A 147 20.59 7.07 -10.81
C ARG A 147 20.96 7.74 -12.12
N TYR A 148 20.03 8.49 -12.72
CA TYR A 148 20.15 9.04 -14.06
C TYR A 148 20.12 10.58 -14.09
N GLY A 149 19.96 11.23 -12.93
CA GLY A 149 19.79 12.69 -12.86
C GLY A 149 18.55 13.15 -13.62
N VAL A 150 18.61 14.36 -14.16
CA VAL A 150 17.52 14.95 -14.97
C VAL A 150 17.28 14.16 -16.28
N ALA A 151 18.30 13.42 -16.75
CA ALA A 151 18.18 12.56 -17.93
C ALA A 151 17.17 11.39 -17.72
N TYR A 152 16.80 11.08 -16.46
CA TYR A 152 15.76 10.10 -16.15
C TYR A 152 14.45 10.39 -16.89
N PHE A 153 14.01 11.65 -16.87
CA PHE A 153 12.77 12.04 -17.55
C PHE A 153 12.87 11.86 -19.07
N LYS A 154 14.03 12.12 -19.65
CA LYS A 154 14.27 11.90 -21.08
C LYS A 154 14.35 10.41 -21.43
N HIS A 155 15.06 9.63 -20.65
CA HIS A 155 15.17 8.18 -20.87
C HIS A 155 13.87 7.43 -20.62
N SER A 156 13.02 7.94 -19.73
CA SER A 156 11.72 7.34 -19.43
C SER A 156 10.66 7.65 -20.49
N THR A 157 10.86 8.68 -21.30
CA THR A 157 9.85 9.16 -22.26
C THR A 157 10.27 8.96 -23.72
N VAL A 158 11.58 8.84 -23.98
CA VAL A 158 12.11 8.73 -25.36
C VAL A 158 12.60 7.31 -25.59
N ILE A 159 11.92 6.57 -26.46
CA ILE A 159 12.32 5.21 -26.88
C ILE A 159 13.36 5.36 -27.99
N PRO A 160 14.61 4.86 -27.80
CA PRO A 160 15.63 4.93 -28.83
C PRO A 160 15.25 4.04 -30.03
N GLY A 161 15.42 4.58 -31.25
CA GLY A 161 15.19 3.81 -32.48
C GLY A 161 13.86 4.08 -33.19
N LEU A 162 13.00 4.93 -32.65
CA LEU A 162 11.77 5.33 -33.34
C LEU A 162 12.03 6.46 -34.37
N PRO A 163 11.33 6.44 -35.54
CA PRO A 163 11.31 7.56 -36.47
C PRO A 163 10.79 8.84 -35.80
N TRP A 164 11.33 10.00 -36.20
CA TRP A 164 11.05 11.28 -35.55
C TRP A 164 9.53 11.66 -35.50
N PHE A 165 8.76 11.29 -36.53
CA PHE A 165 7.32 11.59 -36.58
C PHE A 165 6.50 10.76 -35.56
N LEU A 166 6.95 9.55 -35.23
CA LEU A 166 6.32 8.74 -34.20
C LEU A 166 6.64 9.25 -32.80
N HIS A 167 7.79 9.92 -32.60
CA HIS A 167 8.11 10.54 -31.31
C HIS A 167 7.07 11.59 -30.90
N LEU A 168 6.51 12.34 -31.87
CA LEU A 168 5.50 13.35 -31.59
C LEU A 168 4.22 12.76 -30.94
N LEU A 169 3.88 11.52 -31.29
CA LEU A 169 2.71 10.81 -30.75
C LEU A 169 3.08 9.99 -29.50
N VAL A 170 4.23 9.31 -29.53
CA VAL A 170 4.63 8.36 -28.49
C VAL A 170 5.10 9.08 -27.23
N VAL A 171 5.83 10.19 -27.34
CA VAL A 171 6.35 10.93 -26.16
C VAL A 171 5.23 11.41 -25.22
N PRO A 172 4.13 12.03 -25.68
CA PRO A 172 3.04 12.38 -24.79
C PRO A 172 2.38 11.14 -24.15
N ILE A 173 2.13 10.09 -24.95
CA ILE A 173 1.51 8.86 -24.46
C ILE A 173 2.38 8.19 -23.42
N GLU A 174 3.67 8.07 -23.67
CA GLU A 174 4.64 7.47 -22.72
C GLU A 174 4.80 8.31 -21.47
N PHE A 175 4.78 9.64 -21.58
CA PHE A 175 4.77 10.54 -20.43
C PHE A 175 3.53 10.32 -19.56
N PHE A 176 2.34 10.32 -20.13
CA PHE A 176 1.10 10.04 -19.41
C PHE A 176 1.08 8.62 -18.84
N SER A 177 1.53 7.63 -19.61
CA SER A 177 1.61 6.25 -19.15
C SER A 177 2.57 6.09 -17.97
N THR A 178 3.76 6.67 -18.05
CA THR A 178 4.82 6.49 -17.03
C THR A 178 4.55 7.30 -15.77
N PHE A 179 4.05 8.55 -15.91
CA PHE A 179 3.92 9.46 -14.77
C PHE A 179 2.51 9.56 -14.19
N ILE A 180 1.47 9.15 -14.92
CA ILE A 180 0.08 9.25 -14.46
C ILE A 180 -0.58 7.88 -14.29
N LEU A 181 -0.34 6.93 -15.20
CA LEU A 181 -1.01 5.62 -15.16
C LEU A 181 -0.25 4.55 -14.40
N ARG A 182 1.07 4.66 -14.27
CA ARG A 182 1.91 3.68 -13.55
C ARG A 182 1.94 3.81 -12.02
N PRO A 183 1.68 4.97 -11.41
CA PRO A 183 1.60 5.03 -9.93
C PRO A 183 0.39 4.23 -9.39
#